data_f0698bef4ff11c8475449f5668ce490c
#
_entry.id   f0698bef4ff11c8475449f5668ce490c
#
_cell.length_a   1.000
_cell.length_b   1.000
_cell.length_c   1.000
_cell.angle_alpha   90.00
_cell.angle_beta   90.00
_cell.angle_gamma   90.00
#
_symmetry.space_group_name_H-M   'P 1'
#
loop_
_entity.id
_entity.type
_entity.pdbx_description
1 polymer ?
#
loop_
_entity_poly.entity_id
_entity_poly.type
_entity_poly.pdbx_seq_one_letter_code
_entity_poly.pdbx_strand_id
1 'polypeptide(L)'
;MNKLITISSVLLTATAVKAQSPNVIFILADDLGYGDISAFNPESKIHTPNIDNLTHSGISFTDAHSSSALSTPSRYSIITGRYPWRTTMKSGVLNGFSPAMITPDRRTIAQMFSENGYNTACIGKWHLGWDWAYPQNAKNKQDVDFSLPIKNGPTDRGFDYFYGIPASLG
;
A
#
# COMPACT_ATOMS: atom_id res chain seq x y z
N MET A 1 -62.29 -41.85 8.60
CA MET A 1 -61.70 -40.80 9.43
C MET A 1 -60.34 -40.45 8.82
N ASN A 2 -60.27 -39.40 7.98
CA ASN A 2 -59.02 -38.95 7.37
C ASN A 2 -58.40 -37.85 8.23
N LYS A 3 -57.22 -38.12 8.76
CA LYS A 3 -56.44 -37.12 9.49
C LYS A 3 -55.65 -36.29 8.46
N LEU A 4 -56.00 -35.03 8.27
CA LEU A 4 -55.20 -34.06 7.56
C LEU A 4 -53.97 -33.71 8.43
N ILE A 5 -52.80 -34.03 7.94
CA ILE A 5 -51.54 -33.55 8.51
C ILE A 5 -51.21 -32.22 7.86
N THR A 6 -51.35 -31.13 8.64
CA THR A 6 -50.96 -29.79 8.19
C THR A 6 -49.45 -29.65 8.45
N ILE A 7 -48.63 -29.61 7.36
CA ILE A 7 -47.21 -29.32 7.44
C ILE A 7 -47.06 -27.82 7.42
N SER A 8 -46.76 -27.21 8.57
CA SER A 8 -46.37 -25.80 8.68
C SER A 8 -44.93 -25.63 8.20
N SER A 9 -44.75 -25.10 7.02
CA SER A 9 -43.43 -24.69 6.50
C SER A 9 -42.99 -23.44 7.23
N VAL A 10 -42.04 -23.58 8.15
CA VAL A 10 -41.34 -22.45 8.77
C VAL A 10 -40.32 -21.93 7.74
N LEU A 11 -40.62 -20.80 7.12
CA LEU A 11 -39.71 -20.12 6.23
C LEU A 11 -38.63 -19.43 7.09
N LEU A 12 -37.45 -20.06 7.20
CA LEU A 12 -36.27 -19.43 7.82
C LEU A 12 -35.74 -18.33 6.87
N THR A 13 -36.13 -17.09 7.10
CA THR A 13 -35.50 -15.94 6.45
C THR A 13 -34.12 -15.74 7.08
N ALA A 14 -33.08 -16.28 6.43
CA ALA A 14 -31.71 -15.94 6.76
C ALA A 14 -31.48 -14.47 6.38
N THR A 15 -31.57 -13.56 7.33
CA THR A 15 -31.07 -12.21 7.17
C THR A 15 -29.54 -12.31 7.04
N ALA A 16 -29.04 -12.15 5.80
CA ALA A 16 -27.62 -12.02 5.57
C ALA A 16 -27.15 -10.74 6.30
N VAL A 17 -26.54 -10.92 7.47
CA VAL A 17 -25.83 -9.85 8.15
C VAL A 17 -24.67 -9.49 7.23
N LYS A 18 -24.78 -8.37 6.50
CA LYS A 18 -23.70 -7.83 5.71
C LYS A 18 -22.61 -7.40 6.70
N ALA A 19 -21.56 -8.20 6.83
CA ALA A 19 -20.41 -7.82 7.65
C ALA A 19 -19.90 -6.46 7.16
N GLN A 20 -19.78 -5.51 8.08
CA GLN A 20 -19.21 -4.21 7.76
C GLN A 20 -17.75 -4.39 7.39
N SER A 21 -17.36 -3.92 6.21
CA SER A 21 -15.97 -3.98 5.77
C SER A 21 -15.09 -3.12 6.71
N PRO A 22 -14.03 -3.68 7.30
CA PRO A 22 -13.18 -2.93 8.22
C PRO A 22 -12.38 -1.85 7.50
N ASN A 23 -12.09 -0.74 8.17
CA ASN A 23 -11.07 0.19 7.69
C ASN A 23 -9.70 -0.47 7.77
N VAL A 24 -8.85 -0.20 6.77
CA VAL A 24 -7.50 -0.76 6.69
C VAL A 24 -6.49 0.38 6.65
N ILE A 25 -5.59 0.43 7.62
CA ILE A 25 -4.49 1.39 7.68
C ILE A 25 -3.19 0.61 7.61
N PHE A 26 -2.39 0.87 6.57
CA PHE A 26 -1.05 0.31 6.39
C PHE A 26 -0.01 1.39 6.68
N ILE A 27 0.83 1.17 7.69
CA ILE A 27 1.89 2.10 8.09
C ILE A 27 3.24 1.46 7.77
N LEU A 28 4.01 2.10 6.89
CA LEU A 28 5.36 1.70 6.54
C LEU A 28 6.35 2.73 7.09
N ALA A 29 7.06 2.36 8.14
CA ALA A 29 8.17 3.16 8.65
C ALA A 29 9.40 2.98 7.75
N ASP A 30 10.02 4.10 7.37
CA ASP A 30 11.20 4.13 6.50
C ASP A 30 12.46 4.07 7.39
N ASP A 31 13.25 3.02 7.21
CA ASP A 31 14.49 2.76 7.95
C ASP A 31 14.36 2.62 9.49
N LEU A 32 13.18 2.22 9.98
CA LEU A 32 13.00 1.87 11.39
C LEU A 32 13.47 0.42 11.63
N GLY A 33 14.45 0.25 12.49
CA GLY A 33 14.97 -1.05 12.90
C GLY A 33 14.02 -1.78 13.86
N TYR A 34 14.03 -3.11 13.82
CA TYR A 34 13.28 -3.94 14.77
C TYR A 34 13.63 -3.62 16.23
N GLY A 35 14.92 -3.42 16.51
CA GLY A 35 15.42 -3.07 17.86
C GLY A 35 15.17 -1.62 18.29
N ASP A 36 14.63 -0.78 17.43
CA ASP A 36 14.28 0.60 17.77
C ASP A 36 12.90 0.70 18.48
N ILE A 37 12.09 -0.33 18.39
CA ILE A 37 10.78 -0.40 19.05
C ILE A 37 10.97 -0.88 20.48
N SER A 38 10.52 -0.06 21.46
CA SER A 38 10.76 -0.35 22.88
C SER A 38 10.06 -1.64 23.37
N ALA A 39 8.94 -2.04 22.77
CA ALA A 39 8.30 -3.32 23.08
C ALA A 39 9.12 -4.56 22.67
N PHE A 40 10.05 -4.43 21.73
CA PHE A 40 10.90 -5.53 21.26
C PHE A 40 12.32 -5.47 21.82
N ASN A 41 12.74 -4.31 22.32
CA ASN A 41 14.07 -4.10 22.87
C ASN A 41 14.01 -3.20 24.10
N PRO A 42 14.20 -3.75 25.32
CA PRO A 42 14.21 -2.96 26.55
C PRO A 42 15.32 -1.90 26.61
N GLU A 43 16.39 -2.08 25.82
CA GLU A 43 17.52 -1.17 25.73
C GLU A 43 17.37 -0.12 24.61
N SER A 44 16.21 -0.09 23.94
CA SER A 44 15.94 0.90 22.91
C SER A 44 16.05 2.31 23.49
N LYS A 45 16.78 3.17 22.79
CA LYS A 45 16.92 4.59 23.13
C LYS A 45 15.74 5.44 22.63
N ILE A 46 14.83 4.83 21.87
CA ILE A 46 13.65 5.47 21.30
C ILE A 46 12.41 4.99 22.06
N HIS A 47 11.67 5.92 22.65
CA HIS A 47 10.38 5.60 23.25
C HIS A 47 9.29 5.52 22.17
N THR A 48 8.64 4.35 22.05
CA THR A 48 7.61 4.08 21.03
C THR A 48 6.27 3.66 21.65
N PRO A 49 5.68 4.44 22.58
CA PRO A 49 4.54 3.98 23.40
C PRO A 49 3.30 3.62 22.58
N ASN A 50 3.05 4.30 21.47
CA ASN A 50 1.91 4.00 20.61
C ASN A 50 2.11 2.72 19.80
N ILE A 51 3.34 2.44 19.33
CA ILE A 51 3.67 1.19 18.66
C ILE A 51 3.64 0.04 19.68
N ASP A 52 4.15 0.27 20.88
CA ASP A 52 4.12 -0.70 21.96
C ASP A 52 2.68 -1.10 22.33
N ASN A 53 1.77 -0.13 22.39
CA ASN A 53 0.34 -0.41 22.60
C ASN A 53 -0.27 -1.25 21.48
N LEU A 54 0.08 -0.98 20.21
CA LEU A 54 -0.34 -1.82 19.09
C LEU A 54 0.23 -3.24 19.22
N THR A 55 1.48 -3.38 19.62
CA THR A 55 2.14 -4.66 19.87
C THR A 55 1.41 -5.48 20.94
N HIS A 56 0.99 -4.84 22.04
CA HIS A 56 0.30 -5.52 23.14
C HIS A 56 -1.18 -5.84 22.83
N SER A 57 -1.82 -5.05 21.99
CA SER A 57 -3.25 -5.22 21.64
C SER A 57 -3.50 -6.02 20.37
N GLY A 58 -2.46 -6.26 19.58
CA GLY A 58 -2.53 -6.91 18.27
C GLY A 58 -1.69 -8.19 18.19
N ILE A 59 -1.18 -8.45 16.98
CA ILE A 59 -0.30 -9.58 16.69
C ILE A 59 1.06 -9.04 16.26
N SER A 60 2.12 -9.53 16.90
CA SER A 60 3.50 -9.22 16.53
C SER A 60 4.12 -10.41 15.80
N PHE A 61 4.66 -10.15 14.61
CA PHE A 61 5.37 -11.15 13.84
C PHE A 61 6.87 -11.05 14.14
N THR A 62 7.43 -12.07 14.76
CA THR A 62 8.85 -12.11 15.18
C THR A 62 9.78 -12.58 14.07
N ASP A 63 9.24 -13.12 12.98
CA ASP A 63 9.99 -13.64 11.84
C ASP A 63 9.32 -13.20 10.52
N ALA A 64 9.18 -11.87 10.34
CA ALA A 64 8.64 -11.27 9.13
C ALA A 64 9.77 -10.60 8.34
N HIS A 65 9.81 -10.86 7.04
CA HIS A 65 10.87 -10.37 6.16
C HIS A 65 10.30 -9.49 5.05
N SER A 66 10.97 -8.36 4.80
CA SER A 66 10.71 -7.58 3.60
C SER A 66 11.27 -8.32 2.38
N SER A 67 10.72 -8.06 1.20
CA SER A 67 11.20 -8.65 -0.05
C SER A 67 12.55 -8.11 -0.52
N SER A 68 13.04 -7.03 0.10
CA SER A 68 14.31 -6.38 -0.19
C SER A 68 14.74 -5.50 0.98
N ALA A 69 16.04 -5.24 1.07
CA ALA A 69 16.61 -4.27 2.02
C ALA A 69 16.54 -2.81 1.52
N LEU A 70 16.05 -2.56 0.30
CA LEU A 70 15.98 -1.24 -0.31
C LEU A 70 14.54 -0.78 -0.49
N SER A 71 14.35 0.55 -0.49
CA SER A 71 13.05 1.21 -0.51
C SER A 71 12.20 0.87 -1.74
N THR A 72 12.65 1.19 -2.95
CA THR A 72 11.88 0.98 -4.19
C THR A 72 11.41 -0.48 -4.35
N PRO A 73 12.30 -1.49 -4.26
CA PRO A 73 11.88 -2.87 -4.46
C PRO A 73 10.93 -3.38 -3.36
N SER A 74 11.11 -2.97 -2.10
CA SER A 74 10.20 -3.33 -1.02
C SER A 74 8.81 -2.72 -1.23
N ARG A 75 8.73 -1.44 -1.58
CA ARG A 75 7.47 -0.73 -1.87
C ARG A 75 6.74 -1.35 -3.06
N TYR A 76 7.48 -1.71 -4.12
CA TYR A 76 6.90 -2.41 -5.25
C TYR A 76 6.20 -3.70 -4.81
N SER A 77 6.85 -4.51 -3.99
CA SER A 77 6.26 -5.76 -3.51
C SER A 77 5.02 -5.55 -2.64
N ILE A 78 5.05 -4.55 -1.76
CA ILE A 78 3.91 -4.22 -0.90
C ILE A 78 2.70 -3.81 -1.75
N ILE A 79 2.91 -2.94 -2.74
CA ILE A 79 1.82 -2.39 -3.56
C ILE A 79 1.27 -3.41 -4.56
N THR A 80 2.12 -4.32 -5.09
CA THR A 80 1.75 -5.22 -6.20
C THR A 80 1.62 -6.69 -5.82
N GLY A 81 2.03 -7.09 -4.61
CA GLY A 81 2.10 -8.50 -4.20
C GLY A 81 3.12 -9.31 -5.00
N ARG A 82 4.05 -8.67 -5.73
CA ARG A 82 5.00 -9.33 -6.62
C ARG A 82 6.43 -9.05 -6.19
N TYR A 83 7.27 -10.07 -6.23
CA TYR A 83 8.69 -9.90 -5.94
C TYR A 83 9.41 -8.95 -6.91
N PRO A 84 10.30 -8.07 -6.41
CA PRO A 84 10.92 -7.01 -7.21
C PRO A 84 11.85 -7.53 -8.31
N TRP A 85 12.52 -8.66 -8.11
CA TRP A 85 13.40 -9.28 -9.14
C TRP A 85 12.68 -9.74 -10.40
N ARG A 86 11.34 -9.78 -10.37
CA ARG A 86 10.50 -10.05 -11.55
C ARG A 86 10.27 -8.81 -12.42
N THR A 87 10.83 -7.68 -12.05
CA THR A 87 10.77 -6.42 -12.82
C THR A 87 12.02 -6.25 -13.68
N THR A 88 12.06 -5.18 -14.45
CA THR A 88 13.25 -4.78 -15.22
C THR A 88 14.35 -4.19 -14.32
N MET A 89 13.98 -3.67 -13.14
CA MET A 89 14.94 -3.12 -12.18
C MET A 89 15.63 -4.27 -11.42
N LYS A 90 16.94 -4.43 -11.65
CA LYS A 90 17.71 -5.54 -11.07
C LYS A 90 18.52 -5.15 -9.84
N SER A 91 18.72 -3.85 -9.62
CA SER A 91 19.49 -3.31 -8.48
C SER A 91 19.13 -1.85 -8.23
N GLY A 92 19.49 -1.36 -7.06
CA GLY A 92 19.34 0.04 -6.66
C GLY A 92 17.92 0.46 -6.35
N VAL A 93 17.68 1.76 -6.46
CA VAL A 93 16.40 2.43 -6.24
C VAL A 93 16.14 3.46 -7.33
N LEU A 94 14.89 3.84 -7.52
CA LEU A 94 14.52 4.93 -8.40
C LEU A 94 14.87 6.28 -7.77
N ASN A 95 14.99 7.31 -8.61
CA ASN A 95 15.10 8.70 -8.16
C ASN A 95 13.80 9.47 -8.46
N GLY A 96 13.76 10.75 -8.06
CA GLY A 96 12.57 11.59 -8.21
C GLY A 96 12.13 11.85 -9.67
N PHE A 97 13.00 11.60 -10.65
CA PHE A 97 12.73 11.77 -12.08
C PHE A 97 12.61 10.44 -12.83
N SER A 98 12.63 9.33 -12.13
CA SER A 98 12.48 8.01 -12.75
C SER A 98 11.05 7.80 -13.25
N PRO A 99 10.88 7.16 -14.42
CA PRO A 99 9.55 6.82 -14.93
C PRO A 99 8.87 5.79 -14.04
N ALA A 100 7.56 5.64 -14.25
CA ALA A 100 6.75 4.68 -13.50
C ALA A 100 7.27 3.25 -13.63
N MET A 101 7.50 2.59 -12.50
CA MET A 101 7.94 1.20 -12.43
C MET A 101 6.76 0.21 -12.53
N ILE A 102 5.60 0.61 -12.03
CA ILE A 102 4.39 -0.21 -12.08
C ILE A 102 3.74 -0.05 -13.45
N THR A 103 3.74 -1.12 -14.24
CA THR A 103 3.11 -1.13 -15.55
C THR A 103 1.58 -1.02 -15.44
N PRO A 104 0.88 -0.47 -16.45
CA PRO A 104 -0.57 -0.27 -16.40
C PRO A 104 -1.38 -1.54 -16.18
N ASP A 105 -0.91 -2.67 -16.66
CA ASP A 105 -1.51 -4.00 -16.51
C ASP A 105 -1.27 -4.64 -15.14
N ARG A 106 -0.39 -4.03 -14.32
CA ARG A 106 -0.06 -4.55 -12.99
C ARG A 106 -1.06 -4.04 -11.96
N ARG A 107 -1.93 -4.95 -11.50
CA ARG A 107 -2.88 -4.66 -10.44
C ARG A 107 -2.17 -4.35 -9.13
N THR A 108 -2.68 -3.36 -8.42
CA THR A 108 -2.18 -2.92 -7.11
C THR A 108 -3.18 -3.26 -6.00
N ILE A 109 -2.71 -3.23 -4.76
CA ILE A 109 -3.57 -3.37 -3.59
C ILE A 109 -4.60 -2.24 -3.51
N ALA A 110 -4.25 -1.03 -3.93
CA ALA A 110 -5.17 0.11 -3.96
C ALA A 110 -6.31 -0.11 -4.96
N GLN A 111 -6.02 -0.60 -6.16
CA GLN A 111 -7.06 -0.96 -7.14
C GLN A 111 -7.98 -2.06 -6.60
N MET A 112 -7.42 -3.06 -5.93
CA MET A 112 -8.22 -4.12 -5.30
C MET A 112 -9.19 -3.54 -4.25
N PHE A 113 -8.73 -2.64 -3.39
CA PHE A 113 -9.58 -1.99 -2.41
C PHE A 113 -10.64 -1.09 -3.06
N SER A 114 -10.25 -0.25 -4.02
CA SER A 114 -11.18 0.63 -4.76
C SER A 114 -12.29 -0.16 -5.45
N GLU A 115 -11.95 -1.28 -6.12
CA GLU A 115 -12.93 -2.17 -6.76
C GLU A 115 -13.90 -2.83 -5.76
N ASN A 116 -13.53 -2.89 -4.49
CA ASN A 116 -14.38 -3.38 -3.40
C ASN A 116 -15.07 -2.26 -2.61
N GLY A 117 -15.12 -1.05 -3.16
CA GLY A 117 -15.87 0.08 -2.62
C GLY A 117 -15.19 0.83 -1.47
N TYR A 118 -13.87 0.67 -1.31
CA TYR A 118 -13.10 1.47 -0.36
C TYR A 118 -12.66 2.79 -0.99
N ASN A 119 -12.68 3.86 -0.19
CA ASN A 119 -11.90 5.05 -0.49
C ASN A 119 -10.43 4.79 -0.15
N THR A 120 -9.53 5.17 -1.03
CA THR A 120 -8.12 4.81 -0.94
C THR A 120 -7.24 6.05 -0.91
N ALA A 121 -6.24 6.06 -0.03
CA ALA A 121 -5.28 7.17 0.07
C ALA A 121 -3.85 6.65 0.23
N CYS A 122 -2.90 7.33 -0.39
CA CYS A 122 -1.47 7.12 -0.17
C CYS A 122 -0.85 8.42 0.33
N ILE A 123 -0.20 8.37 1.48
CA ILE A 123 0.41 9.54 2.12
C ILE A 123 1.87 9.22 2.42
N GLY A 124 2.79 10.11 1.99
CA GLY A 124 4.22 9.98 2.22
C GLY A 124 5.02 9.64 0.97
N LYS A 125 6.14 8.93 1.14
CA LYS A 125 7.08 8.61 0.06
C LYS A 125 6.52 7.51 -0.85
N TRP A 126 6.37 7.80 -2.15
CA TRP A 126 5.97 6.84 -3.16
C TRP A 126 7.10 5.91 -3.59
N HIS A 127 8.15 6.46 -4.15
CA HIS A 127 9.40 5.82 -4.57
C HIS A 127 9.25 4.67 -5.59
N LEU A 128 8.21 4.73 -6.42
CA LEU A 128 7.94 3.77 -7.49
C LEU A 128 7.91 4.40 -8.89
N GLY A 129 8.41 5.67 -8.96
CA GLY A 129 8.42 6.45 -10.19
C GLY A 129 7.01 6.87 -10.62
N TRP A 130 6.98 7.84 -11.50
CA TRP A 130 5.83 8.30 -12.27
C TRP A 130 6.32 9.03 -13.51
N ASP A 131 5.44 9.26 -14.46
CA ASP A 131 5.81 9.95 -15.70
C ASP A 131 5.53 11.43 -15.55
N TRP A 132 6.60 12.19 -15.49
CA TRP A 132 6.56 13.65 -15.49
C TRP A 132 6.15 14.19 -16.86
N ALA A 133 5.48 15.32 -16.89
CA ALA A 133 5.26 16.08 -18.11
C ALA A 133 6.50 16.93 -18.44
N TYR A 134 6.87 16.98 -19.71
CA TYR A 134 8.01 17.74 -20.21
C TYR A 134 7.57 18.66 -21.35
N PRO A 135 8.06 19.91 -21.39
CA PRO A 135 7.86 20.77 -22.54
C PRO A 135 8.59 20.21 -23.78
N GLN A 136 8.17 20.61 -24.96
CA GLN A 136 8.76 20.12 -26.23
C GLN A 136 10.26 20.41 -26.39
N ASN A 137 10.77 21.46 -25.72
CA ASN A 137 12.17 21.86 -25.74
C ASN A 137 12.97 21.36 -24.53
N ALA A 138 12.45 20.43 -23.74
CA ALA A 138 13.17 19.83 -22.60
C ALA A 138 14.48 19.20 -23.06
N LYS A 139 15.57 19.52 -22.36
CA LYS A 139 16.92 19.02 -22.66
C LYS A 139 17.41 17.99 -21.65
N ASN A 140 16.82 18.01 -20.46
CA ASN A 140 17.22 17.12 -19.37
C ASN A 140 16.01 16.75 -18.49
N LYS A 141 16.23 15.81 -17.57
CA LYS A 141 15.18 15.28 -16.68
C LYS A 141 14.68 16.28 -15.64
N GLN A 142 15.36 17.39 -15.44
CA GLN A 142 14.97 18.44 -14.51
C GLN A 142 14.05 19.48 -15.17
N ASP A 143 13.94 19.46 -16.50
CA ASP A 143 13.09 20.39 -17.28
C ASP A 143 11.61 19.98 -17.22
N VAL A 144 11.13 19.62 -16.02
CA VAL A 144 9.74 19.19 -15.80
C VAL A 144 8.80 20.38 -15.88
N ASP A 145 7.67 20.20 -16.53
CA ASP A 145 6.57 21.14 -16.47
C ASP A 145 5.66 20.82 -15.30
N PHE A 146 5.90 21.45 -14.16
CA PHE A 146 5.12 21.29 -12.94
C PHE A 146 3.69 21.86 -13.01
N SER A 147 3.32 22.56 -14.09
CA SER A 147 1.94 23.01 -14.29
C SER A 147 1.03 21.91 -14.83
N LEU A 148 1.61 20.83 -15.34
CA LEU A 148 0.90 19.70 -15.89
C LEU A 148 0.87 18.52 -14.91
N PRO A 149 -0.20 17.71 -14.93
CA PRO A 149 -0.31 16.56 -14.04
C PRO A 149 0.72 15.48 -14.42
N ILE A 150 1.21 14.78 -13.40
CA ILE A 150 1.96 13.53 -13.59
C ILE A 150 1.04 12.44 -14.14
N LYS A 151 1.64 11.42 -14.79
CA LYS A 151 0.95 10.21 -15.25
C LYS A 151 1.56 8.98 -14.61
N ASN A 152 0.79 7.91 -14.57
CA ASN A 152 1.24 6.63 -14.03
C ASN A 152 1.72 6.70 -12.57
N GLY A 153 1.27 7.73 -11.85
CA GLY A 153 1.53 7.93 -10.43
C GLY A 153 0.55 7.17 -9.52
N PRO A 154 0.56 7.46 -8.22
CA PRO A 154 -0.29 6.78 -7.25
C PRO A 154 -1.78 6.81 -7.60
N THR A 155 -2.29 7.94 -8.08
CA THR A 155 -3.71 8.09 -8.44
C THR A 155 -4.10 7.28 -9.68
N ASP A 156 -3.17 7.06 -10.60
CA ASP A 156 -3.40 6.15 -11.74
C ASP A 156 -3.24 4.67 -11.37
N ARG A 157 -2.87 4.41 -10.12
CA ARG A 157 -2.65 3.05 -9.57
C ARG A 157 -3.63 2.69 -8.47
N GLY A 158 -4.82 3.34 -8.47
CA GLY A 158 -5.95 2.98 -7.65
C GLY A 158 -6.08 3.73 -6.32
N PHE A 159 -5.24 4.72 -6.05
CA PHE A 159 -5.45 5.62 -4.93
C PHE A 159 -6.31 6.81 -5.36
N ASP A 160 -7.39 7.08 -4.63
CA ASP A 160 -8.24 8.26 -4.86
C ASP A 160 -7.55 9.55 -4.43
N TYR A 161 -6.59 9.44 -3.51
CA TYR A 161 -5.85 10.57 -2.96
C TYR A 161 -4.37 10.24 -2.80
N PHE A 162 -3.52 11.22 -3.13
CA PHE A 162 -2.08 11.16 -2.88
C PHE A 162 -1.58 12.48 -2.31
N TYR A 163 -0.77 12.39 -1.26
CA TYR A 163 0.01 13.51 -0.73
C TYR A 163 1.38 13.03 -0.29
N GLY A 164 2.45 13.48 -0.94
CA GLY A 164 3.78 12.99 -0.59
C GLY A 164 4.87 13.41 -1.57
N ILE A 165 5.97 12.65 -1.56
CA ILE A 165 7.17 12.89 -2.36
C ILE A 165 7.44 11.73 -3.32
N PRO A 166 8.07 12.02 -4.49
CA PRO A 166 8.33 11.01 -5.53
C PRO A 166 9.34 9.95 -5.11
N ALA A 167 10.36 10.34 -4.35
CA ALA A 167 11.49 9.48 -3.96
C ALA A 167 12.14 9.96 -2.65
N SER A 168 13.28 9.40 -2.28
CA SER A 168 14.12 9.93 -1.21
C SER A 168 14.68 11.29 -1.58
N LEU A 169 14.90 12.12 -0.57
CA LEU A 169 15.69 13.35 -0.69
C LEU A 169 17.16 12.91 -0.72
N GLY A 170 17.81 13.03 -1.87
CA GLY A 170 19.21 12.68 -2.08
C GLY A 170 19.81 13.48 -3.19
#